data_51208291f9ba8ce5d952159582976874
#
_entry.id   51208291f9ba8ce5d952159582976874
#
_cell.length_a   1.000
_cell.length_b   1.000
_cell.length_c   1.000
_cell.angle_alpha   90.00
_cell.angle_beta   90.00
_cell.angle_gamma   90.00
#
_symmetry.space_group_name_H-M   'P 1'
#
loop_
_entity.id
_entity.type
_entity.pdbx_description
1 polymer ?
#
loop_
_entity_poly.entity_id
_entity_poly.type
_entity_poly.pdbx_seq_one_letter_code
_entity_poly.pdbx_strand_id
1 'polypeptide(L)'
;ARIETNRYVHLRYDGSDTALAVPFGSIAAMIADFESSYQSRFGFLMPDKALVAATISVESIGRNFDVETSVTAAPDAPLDILDHVQCYMDDQFVTAPVYARSTIAAGQRIMGPALITEATGTNVIEPGWQAEMTAIGNLVVRRVVAVAPRVAIGTNCDPVMLEVFNNLFMSIAEQMGYTLQNTALSVNVKERLDFSCAIFDPAGALIANAPHMPVHLGSMGESVRAVIRGNQGNINAGDAFVLNNPYNGGTHLPDITVITPVFDDAGKDILFFVASRGHHPDVGGRTPGSAPPDSKHIEEEGVLIDNFKLVDGGNYRETEMRAILDSAKYPARNTDQNIADLRAQLAANEKGVRELHKMVTHYGLATVI
;
A
#
# COMPACT_ATOMS: atom_id res chain seq x y z
N ALA A 1 -1.09 23.64 -36.27
CA ALA A 1 -1.25 22.78 -35.09
C ALA A 1 0.11 22.18 -34.72
N ARG A 2 0.53 22.34 -33.49
CA ARG A 2 1.71 21.63 -32.96
C ARG A 2 1.26 20.25 -32.52
N ILE A 3 1.91 19.21 -33.03
CA ILE A 3 1.63 17.83 -32.63
C ILE A 3 2.72 17.43 -31.63
N GLU A 4 2.31 17.00 -30.47
CA GLU A 4 3.13 16.39 -29.45
C GLU A 4 2.80 14.90 -29.38
N THR A 5 3.82 14.06 -29.28
CA THR A 5 3.59 12.61 -29.27
C THR A 5 4.25 12.00 -28.05
N ASN A 6 3.44 11.41 -27.19
CA ASN A 6 3.87 10.61 -26.03
C ASN A 6 3.85 9.14 -26.43
N ARG A 7 4.91 8.41 -26.07
CA ARG A 7 5.05 6.99 -26.38
C ARG A 7 5.36 6.25 -25.09
N TYR A 8 4.64 5.17 -24.86
CA TYR A 8 4.84 4.31 -23.68
C TYR A 8 4.90 2.85 -24.10
N VAL A 9 5.67 2.07 -23.32
CA VAL A 9 5.67 0.61 -23.39
C VAL A 9 5.13 0.08 -22.07
N HIS A 10 4.21 -0.85 -22.14
CA HIS A 10 3.69 -1.52 -20.97
C HIS A 10 4.51 -2.79 -20.76
N LEU A 11 5.37 -2.79 -19.75
CA LEU A 11 6.23 -3.92 -19.41
C LEU A 11 5.65 -4.72 -18.26
N ARG A 12 5.83 -6.03 -18.31
CA ARG A 12 5.51 -6.95 -17.22
C ARG A 12 6.57 -8.04 -17.12
N TYR A 13 6.68 -8.65 -15.97
CA TYR A 13 7.46 -9.90 -15.87
C TYR A 13 6.74 -11.04 -16.60
N ASP A 14 7.51 -11.94 -17.19
CA ASP A 14 6.96 -13.14 -17.80
C ASP A 14 6.22 -13.98 -16.74
N GLY A 15 5.01 -14.43 -17.09
CA GLY A 15 4.12 -15.13 -16.17
C GLY A 15 3.34 -14.22 -15.19
N SER A 16 3.49 -12.88 -15.25
CA SER A 16 2.61 -11.96 -14.54
C SER A 16 1.67 -11.24 -15.50
N ASP A 17 0.50 -10.81 -15.03
CA ASP A 17 -0.48 -10.08 -15.85
C ASP A 17 -0.42 -8.56 -15.64
N THR A 18 0.21 -8.11 -14.56
CA THR A 18 0.29 -6.69 -14.26
C THR A 18 1.38 -6.01 -15.07
N ALA A 19 0.98 -5.23 -16.05
CA ALA A 19 1.87 -4.42 -16.87
C ALA A 19 1.93 -2.98 -16.34
N LEU A 20 3.14 -2.41 -16.26
CA LEU A 20 3.38 -1.01 -15.91
C LEU A 20 3.80 -0.23 -17.14
N ALA A 21 3.19 0.93 -17.33
CA ALA A 21 3.55 1.85 -18.41
C ALA A 21 4.85 2.60 -18.07
N VAL A 22 5.83 2.52 -18.95
CA VAL A 22 7.09 3.27 -18.87
C VAL A 22 7.29 4.07 -20.14
N PRO A 23 7.96 5.24 -20.09
CA PRO A 23 8.27 6.00 -21.29
C PRO A 23 9.08 5.17 -22.29
N PHE A 24 8.73 5.27 -23.57
CA PHE A 24 9.50 4.60 -24.62
C PHE A 24 10.88 5.23 -24.75
N GLY A 25 11.94 4.40 -24.67
CA GLY A 25 13.32 4.83 -24.73
C GLY A 25 14.28 3.69 -25.06
N SER A 26 15.52 3.80 -24.63
CA SER A 26 16.45 2.67 -24.73
C SER A 26 16.00 1.50 -23.84
N ILE A 27 16.34 0.27 -24.22
CA ILE A 27 15.99 -0.92 -23.44
C ILE A 27 16.45 -0.75 -21.99
N ALA A 28 17.67 -0.29 -21.76
CA ALA A 28 18.20 -0.10 -20.41
C ALA A 28 17.41 0.93 -19.59
N ALA A 29 16.98 2.04 -20.20
CA ALA A 29 16.16 3.05 -19.53
C ALA A 29 14.76 2.49 -19.20
N MET A 30 14.12 1.80 -20.14
CA MET A 30 12.80 1.20 -19.94
C MET A 30 12.83 0.14 -18.82
N ILE A 31 13.90 -0.66 -18.73
CA ILE A 31 14.10 -1.64 -17.66
C ILE A 31 14.23 -0.91 -16.31
N ALA A 32 15.09 0.10 -16.22
CA ALA A 32 15.33 0.85 -14.99
C ALA A 32 14.04 1.54 -14.49
N ASP A 33 13.27 2.18 -15.39
CA ASP A 33 12.00 2.83 -15.06
C ASP A 33 10.95 1.81 -14.60
N PHE A 34 10.90 0.64 -15.25
CA PHE A 34 10.02 -0.44 -14.87
C PHE A 34 10.37 -0.98 -13.47
N GLU A 35 11.64 -1.32 -13.24
CA GLU A 35 12.11 -1.87 -11.97
C GLU A 35 11.89 -0.87 -10.82
N SER A 36 12.18 0.40 -11.02
CA SER A 36 11.92 1.47 -10.05
C SER A 36 10.44 1.58 -9.71
N SER A 37 9.58 1.57 -10.73
CA SER A 37 8.12 1.66 -10.57
C SER A 37 7.55 0.39 -9.92
N TYR A 38 8.05 -0.78 -10.32
CA TYR A 38 7.64 -2.07 -9.78
C TYR A 38 8.04 -2.21 -8.31
N GLN A 39 9.30 -1.89 -7.99
CA GLN A 39 9.80 -1.88 -6.62
C GLN A 39 9.03 -0.89 -5.73
N SER A 40 8.73 0.31 -6.25
CA SER A 40 7.94 1.29 -5.51
C SER A 40 6.51 0.84 -5.24
N ARG A 41 5.90 0.15 -6.21
CA ARG A 41 4.50 -0.28 -6.12
C ARG A 41 4.30 -1.57 -5.34
N PHE A 42 5.19 -2.54 -5.52
CA PHE A 42 5.03 -3.91 -5.02
C PHE A 42 6.05 -4.29 -3.94
N GLY A 43 7.16 -3.57 -3.80
CA GLY A 43 8.14 -3.77 -2.75
C GLY A 43 9.26 -4.76 -3.08
N PHE A 44 9.20 -5.45 -4.21
CA PHE A 44 10.19 -6.44 -4.62
C PHE A 44 10.43 -6.41 -6.14
N LEU A 45 11.50 -7.07 -6.59
CA LEU A 45 11.80 -7.32 -8.01
C LEU A 45 11.90 -8.82 -8.26
N MET A 46 11.76 -9.23 -9.52
CA MET A 46 11.94 -10.60 -9.97
C MET A 46 13.11 -10.68 -11.00
N PRO A 47 14.37 -10.61 -10.55
CA PRO A 47 15.53 -10.52 -11.44
C PRO A 47 15.71 -11.73 -12.35
N ASP A 48 15.18 -12.90 -11.94
CA ASP A 48 15.27 -14.15 -12.69
C ASP A 48 14.17 -14.29 -13.77
N LYS A 49 13.24 -13.34 -13.84
CA LYS A 49 12.15 -13.35 -14.82
C LYS A 49 12.43 -12.41 -15.98
N ALA A 50 12.18 -12.87 -17.19
CA ALA A 50 12.25 -12.04 -18.38
C ALA A 50 11.18 -10.93 -18.35
N LEU A 51 11.47 -9.79 -18.94
CA LEU A 51 10.49 -8.74 -19.16
C LEU A 51 9.82 -8.92 -20.52
N VAL A 52 8.52 -8.76 -20.55
CA VAL A 52 7.68 -8.83 -21.74
C VAL A 52 7.06 -7.47 -22.01
N ALA A 53 7.21 -6.97 -23.24
CA ALA A 53 6.47 -5.81 -23.71
C ALA A 53 5.06 -6.26 -24.11
N ALA A 54 4.10 -6.03 -23.22
CA ALA A 54 2.72 -6.46 -23.43
C ALA A 54 1.98 -5.56 -24.42
N THR A 55 2.22 -4.24 -24.37
CA THR A 55 1.54 -3.25 -25.21
C THR A 55 2.46 -2.05 -25.47
N ILE A 56 2.32 -1.45 -26.63
CA ILE A 56 2.90 -0.15 -26.97
C ILE A 56 1.74 0.82 -27.14
N SER A 57 1.76 1.94 -26.43
CA SER A 57 0.77 3.00 -26.59
C SER A 57 1.43 4.26 -27.12
N VAL A 58 0.72 4.93 -28.03
CA VAL A 58 1.13 6.20 -28.62
C VAL A 58 -0.03 7.18 -28.51
N GLU A 59 0.19 8.28 -27.81
CA GLU A 59 -0.75 9.36 -27.66
C GLU A 59 -0.27 10.54 -28.50
N SER A 60 -1.08 10.99 -29.46
CA SER A 60 -0.78 12.17 -30.27
C SER A 60 -1.71 13.31 -29.87
N ILE A 61 -1.14 14.38 -29.34
CA ILE A 61 -1.86 15.55 -28.85
C ILE A 61 -1.71 16.67 -29.88
N GLY A 62 -2.81 17.01 -30.53
CA GLY A 62 -2.88 18.18 -31.44
C GLY A 62 -3.24 19.44 -30.66
N ARG A 63 -2.32 20.39 -30.55
CA ARG A 63 -2.61 21.72 -29.95
C ARG A 63 -2.99 22.69 -31.06
N ASN A 64 -4.24 23.14 -31.05
CA ASN A 64 -4.75 24.10 -32.03
C ASN A 64 -4.46 25.56 -31.65
N PHE A 65 -4.17 25.81 -30.39
CA PHE A 65 -3.77 27.12 -29.85
C PHE A 65 -2.84 26.90 -28.66
N ASP A 66 -1.88 27.76 -28.52
CA ASP A 66 -1.12 27.92 -27.27
C ASP A 66 -1.97 28.81 -26.35
N VAL A 67 -2.19 28.38 -25.11
CA VAL A 67 -2.73 29.28 -24.10
C VAL A 67 -1.68 30.36 -23.91
N GLU A 68 -1.95 31.56 -24.40
CA GLU A 68 -1.09 32.72 -24.15
C GLU A 68 -1.06 32.92 -22.63
N THR A 69 0.01 32.48 -22.01
CA THR A 69 0.33 32.83 -20.63
C THR A 69 0.73 34.31 -20.66
N SER A 70 -0.21 35.20 -20.45
CA SER A 70 0.13 36.59 -20.17
C SER A 70 0.85 36.63 -18.84
N VAL A 71 2.18 36.48 -18.87
CA VAL A 71 3.01 36.74 -17.72
C VAL A 71 3.01 38.26 -17.51
N THR A 72 1.98 38.74 -16.87
CA THR A 72 2.05 40.06 -16.26
C THR A 72 2.96 39.87 -15.05
N ALA A 73 4.20 40.31 -15.16
CA ALA A 73 5.14 40.31 -14.03
C ALA A 73 4.40 40.88 -12.81
N ALA A 74 4.48 40.23 -11.67
CA ALA A 74 3.89 40.75 -10.46
C ALA A 74 4.51 42.11 -10.21
N PRO A 75 3.75 43.18 -10.24
CA PRO A 75 4.28 44.41 -9.71
C PRO A 75 4.51 44.22 -8.21
N ASP A 76 5.51 44.89 -7.67
CA ASP A 76 5.70 45.08 -6.22
C ASP A 76 4.55 45.91 -5.60
N ALA A 77 3.38 45.93 -6.27
CA ALA A 77 2.21 46.61 -5.82
C ALA A 77 1.63 45.90 -4.61
N PRO A 78 1.24 46.64 -3.56
CA PRO A 78 0.57 46.04 -2.42
C PRO A 78 -0.74 45.38 -2.85
N LEU A 79 -1.08 44.25 -2.19
CA LEU A 79 -2.36 43.58 -2.36
C LEU A 79 -3.49 44.49 -1.87
N ASP A 80 -4.56 44.61 -2.67
CA ASP A 80 -5.74 45.39 -2.32
C ASP A 80 -6.66 44.56 -1.42
N ILE A 81 -6.78 45.01 -0.15
CA ILE A 81 -7.64 44.39 0.87
C ILE A 81 -9.02 45.05 0.76
N LEU A 82 -10.02 44.24 0.46
CA LEU A 82 -11.42 44.71 0.34
C LEU A 82 -12.06 44.91 1.73
N ASP A 83 -11.80 44.02 2.66
CA ASP A 83 -12.43 44.01 3.98
C ASP A 83 -11.64 43.12 4.97
N HIS A 84 -12.02 43.15 6.22
CA HIS A 84 -11.54 42.26 7.27
C HIS A 84 -12.74 41.59 7.95
N VAL A 85 -12.73 40.27 8.04
CA VAL A 85 -13.82 39.48 8.62
C VAL A 85 -13.32 38.60 9.75
N GLN A 86 -14.18 38.34 10.72
CA GLN A 86 -13.89 37.37 11.78
C GLN A 86 -14.23 35.97 11.28
N CYS A 87 -13.25 35.10 11.24
CA CYS A 87 -13.39 33.69 10.87
C CYS A 87 -12.96 32.78 12.01
N TYR A 88 -13.60 31.64 12.17
CA TYR A 88 -13.15 30.60 13.09
C TYR A 88 -12.23 29.64 12.34
N MET A 89 -10.95 29.63 12.69
CA MET A 89 -9.91 28.81 12.08
C MET A 89 -8.94 28.36 13.18
N ASP A 90 -8.47 27.12 13.08
CA ASP A 90 -7.49 26.55 14.02
C ASP A 90 -7.92 26.73 15.50
N ASP A 91 -9.18 26.36 15.79
CA ASP A 91 -9.83 26.43 17.12
C ASP A 91 -9.91 27.80 17.76
N GLN A 92 -9.78 28.89 16.99
CA GLN A 92 -9.89 30.26 17.47
C GLN A 92 -10.52 31.20 16.45
N PHE A 93 -11.06 32.32 16.93
CA PHE A 93 -11.47 33.42 16.05
C PHE A 93 -10.25 34.23 15.63
N VAL A 94 -10.09 34.37 14.30
CA VAL A 94 -9.03 35.15 13.67
C VAL A 94 -9.61 36.22 12.76
N THR A 95 -8.95 37.38 12.69
CA THR A 95 -9.30 38.40 11.70
C THR A 95 -8.61 38.07 10.37
N ALA A 96 -9.38 37.77 9.34
CA ALA A 96 -8.89 37.45 8.02
C ALA A 96 -9.15 38.59 7.02
N PRO A 97 -8.12 39.09 6.32
CA PRO A 97 -8.31 40.03 5.21
C PRO A 97 -9.03 39.33 4.05
N VAL A 98 -9.86 40.09 3.33
CA VAL A 98 -10.60 39.65 2.15
C VAL A 98 -9.98 40.27 0.92
N TYR A 99 -9.68 39.48 -0.08
CA TYR A 99 -9.14 39.89 -1.37
C TYR A 99 -10.09 39.51 -2.52
N ALA A 100 -10.17 40.32 -3.56
CA ALA A 100 -10.81 39.91 -4.80
C ALA A 100 -9.77 39.13 -5.66
N ARG A 101 -10.13 37.94 -6.13
CA ARG A 101 -9.26 37.17 -7.01
C ARG A 101 -8.84 37.93 -8.27
N SER A 102 -9.73 38.74 -8.80
CA SER A 102 -9.50 39.57 -10.02
C SER A 102 -8.42 40.64 -9.86
N THR A 103 -8.10 41.04 -8.63
CA THR A 103 -7.05 42.05 -8.35
C THR A 103 -5.70 41.46 -8.04
N ILE A 104 -5.62 40.11 -7.87
CA ILE A 104 -4.37 39.40 -7.53
C ILE A 104 -3.58 39.16 -8.82
N ALA A 105 -2.40 39.76 -8.92
CA ALA A 105 -1.52 39.59 -10.08
C ALA A 105 -0.71 38.29 -9.98
N ALA A 106 -0.26 37.80 -11.15
CA ALA A 106 0.61 36.61 -11.22
C ALA A 106 1.89 36.82 -10.38
N GLY A 107 2.24 35.82 -9.58
CA GLY A 107 3.41 35.84 -8.67
C GLY A 107 3.13 36.47 -7.31
N GLN A 108 2.00 37.13 -7.11
CA GLN A 108 1.65 37.63 -5.77
C GLN A 108 1.29 36.48 -4.84
N ARG A 109 1.67 36.67 -3.57
CA ARG A 109 1.51 35.67 -2.49
C ARG A 109 0.67 36.24 -1.36
N ILE A 110 -0.26 35.44 -0.87
CA ILE A 110 -1.15 35.78 0.23
C ILE A 110 -0.93 34.75 1.33
N MET A 111 -0.53 35.23 2.49
CA MET A 111 -0.42 34.40 3.69
C MET A 111 -1.78 34.25 4.37
N GLY A 112 -2.11 33.05 4.83
CA GLY A 112 -3.24 32.85 5.73
C GLY A 112 -2.97 33.32 7.16
N PRO A 113 -4.05 33.69 7.92
CA PRO A 113 -5.45 33.56 7.53
C PRO A 113 -5.88 34.60 6.50
N ALA A 114 -6.61 34.20 5.43
CA ALA A 114 -7.13 35.10 4.42
C ALA A 114 -8.32 34.50 3.65
N LEU A 115 -9.18 35.33 3.08
CA LEU A 115 -10.24 34.94 2.16
C LEU A 115 -9.97 35.55 0.79
N ILE A 116 -10.11 34.76 -0.27
CA ILE A 116 -10.01 35.21 -1.65
C ILE A 116 -11.37 34.94 -2.32
N THR A 117 -12.10 36.00 -2.62
CA THR A 117 -13.44 35.91 -3.19
C THR A 117 -13.43 36.04 -4.71
N GLU A 118 -14.33 35.36 -5.38
CA GLU A 118 -14.62 35.45 -6.82
C GLU A 118 -16.12 35.33 -7.06
N ALA A 119 -16.56 35.57 -8.29
CA ALA A 119 -18.00 35.65 -8.63
C ALA A 119 -18.80 34.39 -8.24
N THR A 120 -18.18 33.21 -8.23
CA THR A 120 -18.82 31.91 -8.00
C THR A 120 -18.22 31.11 -6.86
N GLY A 121 -17.28 31.66 -6.10
CA GLY A 121 -16.60 30.90 -5.04
C GLY A 121 -15.80 31.76 -4.09
N THR A 122 -15.36 31.13 -3.01
CA THR A 122 -14.44 31.71 -2.02
C THR A 122 -13.36 30.69 -1.70
N ASN A 123 -12.11 31.12 -1.76
CA ASN A 123 -10.97 30.30 -1.36
C ASN A 123 -10.55 30.73 0.04
N VAL A 124 -10.53 29.81 0.98
CA VAL A 124 -10.10 30.03 2.35
C VAL A 124 -8.64 29.62 2.48
N ILE A 125 -7.82 30.55 2.92
CA ILE A 125 -6.40 30.30 3.20
C ILE A 125 -6.23 30.29 4.74
N GLU A 126 -6.04 29.11 5.28
CA GLU A 126 -5.89 28.92 6.72
C GLU A 126 -4.54 29.43 7.26
N PRO A 127 -4.42 29.66 8.59
CA PRO A 127 -3.13 29.95 9.21
C PRO A 127 -2.06 28.92 8.85
N GLY A 128 -0.85 29.39 8.52
CA GLY A 128 0.27 28.51 8.11
C GLY A 128 0.25 28.05 6.66
N TRP A 129 -0.76 28.49 5.86
CA TRP A 129 -0.80 28.27 4.43
C TRP A 129 -0.51 29.56 3.66
N GLN A 130 -0.01 29.42 2.45
CA GLN A 130 0.24 30.49 1.51
C GLN A 130 -0.40 30.18 0.17
N ALA A 131 -1.13 31.13 -0.37
CA ALA A 131 -1.63 31.08 -1.75
C ALA A 131 -0.71 31.89 -2.66
N GLU A 132 -0.43 31.37 -3.87
CA GLU A 132 0.34 32.03 -4.92
C GLU A 132 -0.45 32.01 -6.22
N MET A 133 -0.61 33.17 -6.86
CA MET A 133 -1.21 33.27 -8.17
C MET A 133 -0.18 32.91 -9.25
N THR A 134 -0.46 31.89 -10.06
CA THR A 134 0.43 31.50 -11.17
C THR A 134 0.28 32.41 -12.38
N ALA A 135 1.22 32.35 -13.31
CA ALA A 135 1.18 33.11 -14.58
C ALA A 135 -0.04 32.78 -15.45
N ILE A 136 -0.64 31.61 -15.28
CA ILE A 136 -1.86 31.18 -16.03
C ILE A 136 -3.14 31.38 -15.22
N GLY A 137 -3.06 32.14 -14.10
CA GLY A 137 -4.24 32.48 -13.29
C GLY A 137 -4.71 31.38 -12.34
N ASN A 138 -3.94 30.31 -12.12
CA ASN A 138 -4.26 29.33 -11.10
C ASN A 138 -3.80 29.81 -9.71
N LEU A 139 -4.61 29.55 -8.70
CA LEU A 139 -4.25 29.77 -7.31
C LEU A 139 -3.66 28.47 -6.73
N VAL A 140 -2.38 28.49 -6.40
CA VAL A 140 -1.67 27.36 -5.77
C VAL A 140 -1.56 27.62 -4.28
N VAL A 141 -2.16 26.75 -3.47
CA VAL A 141 -2.12 26.88 -2.00
C VAL A 141 -1.17 25.83 -1.44
N ARG A 142 -0.21 26.26 -0.64
CA ARG A 142 0.80 25.39 -0.02
C ARG A 142 0.90 25.67 1.46
N ARG A 143 1.10 24.63 2.26
CA ARG A 143 1.46 24.81 3.66
C ARG A 143 2.93 25.27 3.73
N VAL A 144 3.16 26.37 4.42
CA VAL A 144 4.50 26.99 4.58
C VAL A 144 4.97 26.99 6.04
N VAL A 145 4.06 26.72 6.98
CA VAL A 145 4.40 26.49 8.39
C VAL A 145 4.18 25.01 8.67
N ALA A 146 5.24 24.30 9.08
CA ALA A 146 5.13 22.90 9.48
C ALA A 146 4.16 22.77 10.67
N VAL A 147 3.26 21.80 10.60
CA VAL A 147 2.44 21.41 11.77
C VAL A 147 3.33 20.59 12.67
N ALA A 148 3.39 20.96 13.96
CA ALA A 148 3.92 20.04 14.95
C ALA A 148 3.08 18.75 14.92
N PRO A 149 3.70 17.55 15.03
CA PRO A 149 2.94 16.33 15.17
C PRO A 149 1.88 16.52 16.25
N ARG A 150 0.61 16.27 15.93
CA ARG A 150 -0.43 16.26 16.94
C ARG A 150 -0.10 15.13 17.91
N VAL A 151 0.47 15.46 19.04
CA VAL A 151 0.61 14.53 20.15
C VAL A 151 -0.81 14.29 20.66
N ALA A 152 -1.25 13.04 20.69
CA ALA A 152 -2.55 12.69 21.26
C ALA A 152 -2.63 13.24 22.68
N ILE A 153 -3.62 14.08 22.91
CA ILE A 153 -3.84 14.70 24.23
C ILE A 153 -4.56 13.68 25.10
N GLY A 154 -3.77 12.91 25.87
CA GLY A 154 -4.25 12.12 27.00
C GLY A 154 -4.80 10.73 26.63
N THR A 155 -4.89 9.89 27.66
CA THR A 155 -5.43 8.50 27.64
C THR A 155 -6.96 8.44 27.54
N ASN A 156 -7.65 9.55 27.30
CA ASN A 156 -9.08 9.57 27.05
C ASN A 156 -9.32 9.18 25.59
N CYS A 157 -10.00 8.04 25.41
CA CYS A 157 -10.41 7.54 24.11
C CYS A 157 -11.34 8.58 23.45
N ASP A 158 -10.79 9.36 22.51
CA ASP A 158 -11.60 10.24 21.67
C ASP A 158 -12.34 9.39 20.61
N PRO A 159 -13.68 9.35 20.64
CA PRO A 159 -14.45 8.55 19.69
C PRO A 159 -14.18 8.91 18.23
N VAL A 160 -13.85 10.17 17.93
CA VAL A 160 -13.54 10.62 16.57
C VAL A 160 -12.18 10.06 16.13
N MET A 161 -11.16 10.13 17.00
CA MET A 161 -9.85 9.58 16.72
C MET A 161 -9.88 8.05 16.61
N LEU A 162 -10.68 7.38 17.44
CA LEU A 162 -10.89 5.94 17.36
C LEU A 162 -11.44 5.55 15.98
N GLU A 163 -12.45 6.25 15.48
CA GLU A 163 -13.03 6.02 14.16
C GLU A 163 -12.02 6.31 13.03
N VAL A 164 -11.24 7.39 13.15
CA VAL A 164 -10.18 7.72 12.20
C VAL A 164 -9.14 6.60 12.13
N PHE A 165 -8.64 6.12 13.28
CA PHE A 165 -7.67 5.03 13.29
C PHE A 165 -8.25 3.70 12.81
N ASN A 166 -9.48 3.37 13.17
CA ASN A 166 -10.15 2.18 12.66
C ASN A 166 -10.19 2.19 11.12
N ASN A 167 -10.60 3.31 10.52
CA ASN A 167 -10.65 3.45 9.07
C ASN A 167 -9.25 3.45 8.42
N LEU A 168 -8.24 4.02 9.08
CA LEU A 168 -6.85 3.98 8.59
C LEU A 168 -6.31 2.55 8.58
N PHE A 169 -6.47 1.80 9.67
CA PHE A 169 -6.05 0.40 9.72
C PHE A 169 -6.79 -0.47 8.71
N MET A 170 -8.12 -0.31 8.58
CA MET A 170 -8.89 -0.98 7.53
C MET A 170 -8.37 -0.66 6.13
N SER A 171 -8.13 0.61 5.84
CA SER A 171 -7.60 1.05 4.54
C SER A 171 -6.23 0.44 4.24
N ILE A 172 -5.36 0.26 5.25
CA ILE A 172 -4.08 -0.44 5.07
C ILE A 172 -4.32 -1.91 4.69
N ALA A 173 -5.21 -2.61 5.39
CA ALA A 173 -5.55 -3.99 5.07
C ALA A 173 -6.16 -4.13 3.65
N GLU A 174 -6.98 -3.18 3.22
CA GLU A 174 -7.51 -3.12 1.85
C GLU A 174 -6.39 -2.92 0.82
N GLN A 175 -5.44 -2.02 1.07
CA GLN A 175 -4.30 -1.80 0.18
C GLN A 175 -3.40 -3.05 0.07
N MET A 176 -3.23 -3.81 1.16
CA MET A 176 -2.58 -5.13 1.14
C MET A 176 -3.34 -6.07 0.18
N GLY A 177 -4.67 -6.14 0.28
CA GLY A 177 -5.51 -6.95 -0.57
C GLY A 177 -5.43 -6.58 -2.05
N TYR A 178 -5.45 -5.30 -2.38
CA TYR A 178 -5.24 -4.83 -3.76
C TYR A 178 -3.85 -5.20 -4.29
N THR A 179 -2.83 -5.14 -3.47
CA THR A 179 -1.49 -5.58 -3.85
C THR A 179 -1.47 -7.08 -4.13
N LEU A 180 -2.07 -7.88 -3.25
CA LEU A 180 -2.17 -9.34 -3.42
C LEU A 180 -2.90 -9.69 -4.72
N GLN A 181 -4.09 -9.14 -4.93
CA GLN A 181 -4.89 -9.37 -6.13
C GLN A 181 -4.12 -9.05 -7.42
N ASN A 182 -3.42 -7.91 -7.46
CA ASN A 182 -2.74 -7.44 -8.66
C ASN A 182 -1.42 -8.16 -8.95
N THR A 183 -0.83 -8.84 -7.97
CA THR A 183 0.47 -9.52 -8.11
C THR A 183 0.36 -11.04 -8.12
N ALA A 184 -0.75 -11.61 -7.64
CA ALA A 184 -0.99 -13.04 -7.67
C ALA A 184 -1.16 -13.60 -9.10
N LEU A 185 -0.84 -14.87 -9.25
CA LEU A 185 -0.96 -15.57 -10.53
C LEU A 185 -2.21 -16.48 -10.58
N SER A 186 -2.61 -17.06 -9.46
CA SER A 186 -3.73 -18.00 -9.43
C SER A 186 -5.08 -17.32 -9.62
N VAL A 187 -5.99 -18.03 -10.28
CA VAL A 187 -7.39 -17.60 -10.48
C VAL A 187 -8.11 -17.43 -9.14
N ASN A 188 -7.81 -18.28 -8.16
CA ASN A 188 -8.45 -18.20 -6.83
C ASN A 188 -8.15 -16.87 -6.16
N VAL A 189 -6.90 -16.44 -6.12
CA VAL A 189 -6.51 -15.18 -5.50
C VAL A 189 -6.92 -14.00 -6.37
N LYS A 190 -6.63 -14.05 -7.67
CA LYS A 190 -6.75 -12.91 -8.58
C LYS A 190 -8.18 -12.58 -8.98
N GLU A 191 -8.98 -13.61 -9.31
CA GLU A 191 -10.32 -13.44 -9.89
C GLU A 191 -11.43 -13.76 -8.88
N ARG A 192 -11.27 -14.82 -8.10
CA ARG A 192 -12.26 -15.22 -7.08
C ARG A 192 -12.13 -14.42 -5.79
N LEU A 193 -11.00 -13.71 -5.61
CA LEU A 193 -10.67 -12.94 -4.41
C LEU A 193 -10.68 -13.81 -3.14
N ASP A 194 -10.27 -15.07 -3.28
CA ASP A 194 -10.25 -16.03 -2.20
C ASP A 194 -8.98 -15.86 -1.35
N PHE A 195 -8.95 -14.73 -0.66
CA PHE A 195 -7.85 -14.32 0.20
C PHE A 195 -8.36 -13.37 1.29
N SER A 196 -7.51 -13.13 2.29
CA SER A 196 -7.74 -12.13 3.33
C SER A 196 -6.43 -11.50 3.77
N CYS A 197 -6.49 -10.20 4.07
CA CYS A 197 -5.38 -9.44 4.66
C CYS A 197 -5.83 -8.82 5.97
N ALA A 198 -4.98 -8.86 6.99
CA ALA A 198 -5.31 -8.37 8.32
C ALA A 198 -4.05 -7.89 9.07
N ILE A 199 -4.29 -7.07 10.09
CA ILE A 199 -3.30 -6.46 10.97
C ILE A 199 -3.57 -6.92 12.39
N PHE A 200 -2.53 -7.28 13.12
CA PHE A 200 -2.59 -7.82 14.47
C PHE A 200 -1.64 -7.06 15.40
N ASP A 201 -1.99 -7.05 16.66
CA ASP A 201 -1.12 -6.54 17.72
C ASP A 201 0.08 -7.48 17.99
N PRO A 202 1.05 -7.08 18.83
CA PRO A 202 2.20 -7.91 19.17
C PRO A 202 1.86 -9.25 19.84
N ALA A 203 0.66 -9.40 20.40
CA ALA A 203 0.16 -10.63 21.01
C ALA A 203 -0.63 -11.52 20.03
N GLY A 204 -0.83 -11.07 18.80
CA GLY A 204 -1.59 -11.77 17.76
C GLY A 204 -3.11 -11.61 17.88
N ALA A 205 -3.58 -10.55 18.56
CA ALA A 205 -4.99 -10.17 18.53
C ALA A 205 -5.28 -9.30 17.29
N LEU A 206 -6.44 -9.51 16.67
CA LEU A 206 -6.85 -8.78 15.47
C LEU A 206 -7.10 -7.31 15.81
N ILE A 207 -6.42 -6.41 15.09
CA ILE A 207 -6.68 -4.96 15.12
C ILE A 207 -7.66 -4.57 14.02
N ALA A 208 -7.35 -4.94 12.79
CA ALA A 208 -8.18 -4.61 11.63
C ALA A 208 -8.01 -5.63 10.50
N ASN A 209 -9.06 -5.74 9.70
CA ASN A 209 -9.08 -6.54 8.48
C ASN A 209 -9.83 -5.79 7.37
N ALA A 210 -9.51 -6.11 6.13
CA ALA A 210 -10.32 -5.68 5.00
C ALA A 210 -11.60 -6.55 4.87
N PRO A 211 -12.62 -6.08 4.15
CA PRO A 211 -13.85 -6.83 3.91
C PRO A 211 -13.63 -7.96 2.87
N HIS A 212 -12.78 -8.93 3.25
CA HIS A 212 -12.42 -10.11 2.46
C HIS A 212 -13.23 -11.34 2.92
N MET A 213 -12.62 -12.54 2.76
CA MET A 213 -13.30 -13.81 3.11
C MET A 213 -13.51 -13.96 4.62
N PRO A 214 -14.75 -13.94 5.12
CA PRO A 214 -15.02 -13.94 6.57
C PRO A 214 -14.48 -15.19 7.29
N VAL A 215 -14.48 -16.36 6.65
CA VAL A 215 -13.99 -17.60 7.25
C VAL A 215 -12.50 -17.57 7.57
N HIS A 216 -11.71 -16.82 6.82
CA HIS A 216 -10.28 -16.66 7.07
C HIS A 216 -10.01 -15.86 8.35
N LEU A 217 -10.81 -14.82 8.58
CA LEU A 217 -10.57 -13.82 9.62
C LEU A 217 -10.66 -14.42 11.02
N GLY A 218 -11.59 -15.33 11.24
CA GLY A 218 -11.79 -15.99 12.54
C GLY A 218 -10.60 -16.85 13.00
N SER A 219 -9.74 -17.28 12.08
CA SER A 219 -8.63 -18.20 12.36
C SER A 219 -7.24 -17.57 12.19
N MET A 220 -7.10 -16.44 11.49
CA MET A 220 -5.79 -15.85 11.20
C MET A 220 -5.05 -15.40 12.46
N GLY A 221 -5.76 -14.96 13.51
CA GLY A 221 -5.15 -14.63 14.80
C GLY A 221 -4.44 -15.82 15.43
N GLU A 222 -4.99 -17.04 15.29
CA GLU A 222 -4.31 -18.25 15.79
C GLU A 222 -3.06 -18.58 14.96
N SER A 223 -3.07 -18.29 13.65
CA SER A 223 -1.87 -18.43 12.82
C SER A 223 -0.74 -17.51 13.31
N VAL A 224 -1.05 -16.26 13.62
CA VAL A 224 -0.06 -15.31 14.16
C VAL A 224 0.46 -15.79 15.52
N ARG A 225 -0.43 -16.21 16.42
CA ARG A 225 -0.03 -16.76 17.73
C ARG A 225 0.80 -18.02 17.61
N ALA A 226 0.56 -18.90 16.62
CA ALA A 226 1.37 -20.07 16.37
C ALA A 226 2.79 -19.69 15.94
N VAL A 227 2.95 -18.68 15.07
CA VAL A 227 4.28 -18.15 14.72
C VAL A 227 4.99 -17.57 15.94
N ILE A 228 4.30 -16.77 16.76
CA ILE A 228 4.87 -16.18 17.98
C ILE A 228 5.38 -17.31 18.93
N ARG A 229 4.54 -18.32 19.20
CA ARG A 229 4.89 -19.43 20.08
C ARG A 229 6.03 -20.27 19.54
N GLY A 230 6.02 -20.55 18.23
CA GLY A 230 7.00 -21.42 17.60
C GLY A 230 8.38 -20.80 17.40
N ASN A 231 8.46 -19.46 17.44
CA ASN A 231 9.70 -18.73 17.16
C ASN A 231 10.12 -17.76 18.28
N GLN A 232 9.79 -18.06 19.52
CA GLN A 232 10.17 -17.22 20.67
C GLN A 232 11.68 -16.94 20.68
N GLY A 233 12.06 -15.66 20.68
CA GLY A 233 13.46 -15.21 20.65
C GLY A 233 14.17 -15.37 19.30
N ASN A 234 13.47 -15.77 18.23
CA ASN A 234 14.01 -15.97 16.88
C ASN A 234 13.14 -15.30 15.79
N ILE A 235 12.44 -14.24 16.15
CA ILE A 235 11.73 -13.37 15.20
C ILE A 235 12.54 -12.08 15.07
N ASN A 236 13.03 -11.80 13.87
CA ASN A 236 13.90 -10.66 13.59
C ASN A 236 13.29 -9.73 12.54
N ALA A 237 13.78 -8.49 12.48
CA ALA A 237 13.41 -7.56 11.42
C ALA A 237 13.79 -8.15 10.04
N GLY A 238 12.85 -8.07 9.09
CA GLY A 238 13.01 -8.65 7.76
C GLY A 238 12.63 -10.13 7.65
N ASP A 239 12.14 -10.75 8.72
CA ASP A 239 11.61 -12.12 8.67
C ASP A 239 10.17 -12.16 8.12
N ALA A 240 9.81 -13.28 7.49
CA ALA A 240 8.44 -13.65 7.22
C ALA A 240 8.25 -15.15 7.37
N PHE A 241 7.12 -15.56 7.88
CA PHE A 241 6.79 -16.94 8.17
C PHE A 241 5.60 -17.41 7.34
N VAL A 242 5.57 -18.70 7.03
CA VAL A 242 4.48 -19.31 6.28
C VAL A 242 4.00 -20.59 6.95
N LEU A 243 2.70 -20.79 6.98
CA LEU A 243 2.08 -22.01 7.50
C LEU A 243 0.73 -22.29 6.84
N ASN A 244 0.34 -23.57 6.86
CA ASN A 244 -1.00 -24.04 6.54
C ASN A 244 -1.47 -25.16 7.47
N ASN A 245 -0.65 -25.58 8.45
CA ASN A 245 -0.91 -26.71 9.34
C ASN A 245 -2.18 -26.51 10.17
N PRO A 246 -3.29 -27.27 9.95
CA PRO A 246 -4.54 -27.07 10.68
C PRO A 246 -4.43 -27.44 12.17
N TYR A 247 -3.41 -28.18 12.57
CA TYR A 247 -3.15 -28.53 13.98
C TYR A 247 -2.29 -27.48 14.70
N ASN A 248 -1.73 -26.54 13.93
CA ASN A 248 -0.87 -25.47 14.47
C ASN A 248 -1.13 -24.12 13.79
N GLY A 249 -2.32 -23.60 13.99
CA GLY A 249 -2.68 -22.24 13.56
C GLY A 249 -3.23 -22.10 12.13
N GLY A 250 -3.19 -23.16 11.31
CA GLY A 250 -3.84 -23.18 9.99
C GLY A 250 -5.32 -23.58 10.04
N THR A 251 -5.95 -23.72 8.88
CA THR A 251 -7.34 -24.17 8.72
C THR A 251 -7.41 -25.45 7.90
N HIS A 252 -7.18 -25.35 6.60
CA HIS A 252 -7.00 -26.48 5.69
C HIS A 252 -5.82 -26.18 4.77
N LEU A 253 -5.22 -27.22 4.18
CA LEU A 253 -3.91 -27.08 3.53
C LEU A 253 -3.84 -26.05 2.39
N PRO A 254 -4.86 -25.88 1.55
CA PRO A 254 -4.85 -24.85 0.51
C PRO A 254 -4.78 -23.41 1.03
N ASP A 255 -5.25 -23.15 2.24
CA ASP A 255 -5.22 -21.80 2.87
C ASP A 255 -3.84 -21.49 3.44
N ILE A 256 -2.92 -21.10 2.59
CA ILE A 256 -1.57 -20.75 3.02
C ILE A 256 -1.56 -19.33 3.60
N THR A 257 -1.04 -19.21 4.81
CA THR A 257 -0.93 -17.92 5.52
C THR A 257 0.52 -17.48 5.60
N VAL A 258 0.80 -16.26 5.13
CA VAL A 258 2.09 -15.59 5.26
C VAL A 258 1.97 -14.50 6.31
N ILE A 259 2.89 -14.47 7.28
CA ILE A 259 2.90 -13.59 8.45
C ILE A 259 4.22 -12.85 8.50
N THR A 260 4.16 -11.52 8.63
CA THR A 260 5.34 -10.66 8.67
C THR A 260 5.29 -9.79 9.92
N PRO A 261 6.30 -9.81 10.79
CA PRO A 261 6.40 -8.91 11.93
C PRO A 261 6.73 -7.49 11.46
N VAL A 262 6.15 -6.50 12.10
CA VAL A 262 6.42 -5.08 11.90
C VAL A 262 7.20 -4.57 13.10
N PHE A 263 8.46 -4.29 12.93
CA PHE A 263 9.33 -3.78 13.98
C PHE A 263 9.31 -2.26 14.05
N ASP A 264 9.78 -1.72 15.15
CA ASP A 264 10.12 -0.31 15.28
C ASP A 264 11.31 0.06 14.36
N ASP A 265 11.59 1.36 14.20
CA ASP A 265 12.69 1.85 13.35
C ASP A 265 14.07 1.37 13.84
N ALA A 266 14.21 0.97 15.10
CA ALA A 266 15.42 0.41 15.67
C ALA A 266 15.56 -1.10 15.40
N GLY A 267 14.53 -1.74 14.86
CA GLY A 267 14.48 -3.18 14.60
C GLY A 267 14.47 -4.03 15.87
N LYS A 268 13.99 -3.48 16.99
CA LYS A 268 14.09 -4.11 18.31
C LYS A 268 12.74 -4.63 18.82
N ASP A 269 11.73 -3.79 18.79
CA ASP A 269 10.42 -4.11 19.35
C ASP A 269 9.41 -4.36 18.23
N ILE A 270 8.64 -5.45 18.34
CA ILE A 270 7.55 -5.75 17.40
C ILE A 270 6.36 -4.86 17.76
N LEU A 271 5.93 -4.01 16.80
CA LEU A 271 4.81 -3.12 16.95
C LEU A 271 3.50 -3.77 16.50
N PHE A 272 3.55 -4.54 15.41
CA PHE A 272 2.41 -5.21 14.80
C PHE A 272 2.85 -6.51 14.12
N PHE A 273 1.86 -7.31 13.74
CA PHE A 273 2.00 -8.30 12.69
C PHE A 273 1.04 -7.98 11.56
N VAL A 274 1.47 -8.19 10.32
CA VAL A 274 0.60 -8.21 9.16
C VAL A 274 0.55 -9.63 8.61
N ALA A 275 -0.63 -10.05 8.19
CA ALA A 275 -0.81 -11.37 7.61
C ALA A 275 -1.69 -11.33 6.37
N SER A 276 -1.34 -12.17 5.41
CA SER A 276 -2.16 -12.47 4.24
C SER A 276 -2.38 -13.98 4.15
N ARG A 277 -3.63 -14.40 3.93
CA ARG A 277 -4.01 -15.79 3.66
C ARG A 277 -4.59 -15.86 2.27
N GLY A 278 -4.09 -16.77 1.45
CA GLY A 278 -4.61 -17.05 0.13
C GLY A 278 -4.95 -18.53 -0.04
N HIS A 279 -6.09 -18.81 -0.70
CA HIS A 279 -6.47 -20.16 -1.08
C HIS A 279 -5.75 -20.56 -2.37
N HIS A 280 -4.67 -21.33 -2.23
CA HIS A 280 -3.91 -21.84 -3.38
C HIS A 280 -4.72 -22.93 -4.11
N PRO A 281 -4.78 -22.91 -5.44
CA PRO A 281 -5.59 -23.88 -6.22
C PRO A 281 -5.21 -25.33 -6.01
N ASP A 282 -3.93 -25.60 -5.77
CA ASP A 282 -3.39 -26.94 -5.56
C ASP A 282 -2.12 -26.89 -4.72
N VAL A 283 -2.13 -27.60 -3.62
CA VAL A 283 -0.96 -27.79 -2.73
C VAL A 283 -0.58 -29.27 -2.65
N GLY A 284 -0.89 -30.05 -3.68
CA GLY A 284 -0.66 -31.49 -3.70
C GLY A 284 -1.88 -32.29 -3.25
N GLY A 285 -1.62 -33.46 -2.67
CA GLY A 285 -2.67 -34.39 -2.27
C GLY A 285 -3.02 -35.41 -3.38
N ARG A 286 -3.83 -36.41 -3.01
CA ARG A 286 -4.21 -37.51 -3.92
C ARG A 286 -4.99 -37.02 -5.15
N THR A 287 -5.82 -36.01 -4.95
CA THR A 287 -6.67 -35.44 -6.01
C THR A 287 -6.31 -33.97 -6.25
N PRO A 288 -6.51 -33.46 -7.48
CA PRO A 288 -6.39 -32.03 -7.73
C PRO A 288 -7.34 -31.23 -6.84
N GLY A 289 -6.89 -30.04 -6.40
CA GLY A 289 -7.68 -29.18 -5.49
C GLY A 289 -7.56 -29.56 -4.02
N SER A 290 -6.67 -30.50 -3.67
CA SER A 290 -6.22 -30.78 -2.29
C SER A 290 -7.33 -31.07 -1.28
N ALA A 291 -8.43 -31.71 -1.71
CA ALA A 291 -9.54 -32.02 -0.81
C ALA A 291 -10.23 -33.35 -1.23
N PRO A 292 -9.52 -34.52 -1.18
CA PRO A 292 -10.16 -35.80 -1.46
C PRO A 292 -11.20 -36.14 -0.39
N PRO A 293 -12.44 -36.50 -0.77
CA PRO A 293 -13.53 -36.68 0.21
C PRO A 293 -13.38 -37.94 1.10
N ASP A 294 -12.45 -38.83 0.74
CA ASP A 294 -12.17 -40.08 1.42
C ASP A 294 -10.80 -40.12 2.08
N SER A 295 -10.14 -38.96 2.27
CA SER A 295 -8.84 -38.87 2.96
C SER A 295 -8.95 -39.34 4.40
N LYS A 296 -7.90 -40.05 4.85
CA LYS A 296 -7.77 -40.54 6.24
C LYS A 296 -6.55 -39.96 6.94
N HIS A 297 -5.61 -39.44 6.15
CA HIS A 297 -4.38 -38.85 6.62
C HIS A 297 -4.16 -37.53 5.92
N ILE A 298 -3.60 -36.54 6.65
CA ILE A 298 -3.43 -35.17 6.13
C ILE A 298 -2.53 -35.09 4.88
N GLU A 299 -1.55 -35.95 4.79
CA GLU A 299 -0.66 -36.07 3.61
C GLU A 299 -1.39 -36.46 2.31
N GLU A 300 -2.60 -37.04 2.44
CA GLU A 300 -3.48 -37.33 1.30
C GLU A 300 -4.17 -36.07 0.78
N GLU A 301 -4.26 -35.03 1.61
CA GLU A 301 -4.90 -33.76 1.30
C GLU A 301 -3.92 -32.74 0.71
N GLY A 302 -2.61 -32.87 0.96
CA GLY A 302 -1.62 -31.98 0.38
C GLY A 302 -0.33 -31.85 1.21
N VAL A 303 0.46 -30.88 0.84
CA VAL A 303 1.72 -30.53 1.50
C VAL A 303 1.44 -29.77 2.79
N LEU A 304 1.96 -30.30 3.90
CA LEU A 304 1.91 -29.65 5.20
C LEU A 304 3.08 -28.69 5.37
N ILE A 305 2.79 -27.43 5.64
CA ILE A 305 3.78 -26.39 5.96
C ILE A 305 3.55 -25.97 7.41
N ASP A 306 4.54 -26.23 8.27
CA ASP A 306 4.43 -25.90 9.68
C ASP A 306 5.45 -24.85 10.08
N ASN A 307 4.99 -23.59 10.19
CA ASN A 307 5.76 -22.46 10.72
C ASN A 307 7.15 -22.30 10.06
N PHE A 308 7.19 -22.39 8.72
CA PHE A 308 8.45 -22.25 7.98
C PHE A 308 8.84 -20.77 7.86
N LYS A 309 10.09 -20.45 8.18
CA LYS A 309 10.65 -19.10 7.96
C LYS A 309 10.91 -18.92 6.47
N LEU A 310 9.98 -18.28 5.77
CA LEU A 310 10.00 -18.09 4.31
C LEU A 310 11.00 -17.01 3.89
N VAL A 311 11.12 -15.96 4.69
CA VAL A 311 12.15 -14.93 4.55
C VAL A 311 12.93 -14.88 5.85
N ASP A 312 14.25 -14.90 5.77
CA ASP A 312 15.17 -14.88 6.90
C ASP A 312 16.08 -13.64 6.78
N GLY A 313 15.81 -12.62 7.60
CA GLY A 313 16.55 -11.37 7.60
C GLY A 313 16.59 -10.70 6.20
N GLY A 314 15.48 -10.72 5.45
CA GLY A 314 15.38 -10.18 4.10
C GLY A 314 15.76 -11.16 2.98
N ASN A 315 16.27 -12.35 3.30
CA ASN A 315 16.64 -13.36 2.31
C ASN A 315 15.47 -14.32 2.04
N TYR A 316 14.92 -14.28 0.83
CA TYR A 316 13.84 -15.16 0.42
C TYR A 316 14.34 -16.59 0.18
N ARG A 317 13.80 -17.55 0.92
CA ARG A 317 14.20 -18.95 0.91
C ARG A 317 13.38 -19.79 -0.06
N GLU A 318 13.38 -19.38 -1.33
CA GLU A 318 12.58 -20.02 -2.38
C GLU A 318 12.96 -21.48 -2.63
N THR A 319 14.27 -21.77 -2.66
CA THR A 319 14.75 -23.13 -2.95
C THR A 319 14.23 -24.13 -1.91
N GLU A 320 14.28 -23.77 -0.64
CA GLU A 320 13.78 -24.62 0.43
C GLU A 320 12.26 -24.72 0.41
N MET A 321 11.56 -23.62 0.10
CA MET A 321 10.10 -23.65 -0.04
C MET A 321 9.66 -24.55 -1.20
N ARG A 322 10.35 -24.48 -2.33
CA ARG A 322 10.13 -25.40 -3.47
C ARG A 322 10.36 -26.85 -3.05
N ALA A 323 11.46 -27.12 -2.35
CA ALA A 323 11.74 -28.46 -1.84
C ALA A 323 10.63 -29.02 -0.94
N ILE A 324 10.03 -28.19 -0.09
CA ILE A 324 8.87 -28.56 0.74
C ILE A 324 7.66 -28.93 -0.17
N LEU A 325 7.33 -28.10 -1.15
CA LEU A 325 6.19 -28.31 -2.04
C LEU A 325 6.37 -29.57 -2.93
N ASP A 326 7.61 -29.86 -3.35
CA ASP A 326 7.94 -30.92 -4.30
C ASP A 326 8.26 -32.26 -3.63
N SER A 327 8.66 -32.29 -2.33
CA SER A 327 9.14 -33.49 -1.64
C SER A 327 8.07 -34.32 -0.94
N ALA A 328 6.84 -33.86 -0.91
CA ALA A 328 5.74 -34.58 -0.26
C ALA A 328 5.37 -35.87 -1.02
N LYS A 329 4.74 -36.80 -0.35
CA LYS A 329 4.24 -38.06 -0.95
C LYS A 329 3.30 -37.80 -2.15
N TYR A 330 2.53 -36.73 -2.06
CA TYR A 330 1.66 -36.22 -3.12
C TYR A 330 2.00 -34.74 -3.30
N PRO A 331 3.02 -34.40 -4.11
CA PRO A 331 3.52 -33.05 -4.23
C PRO A 331 2.54 -32.08 -4.90
N ALA A 332 2.78 -30.78 -4.75
CA ALA A 332 2.06 -29.76 -5.48
C ALA A 332 2.25 -29.95 -7.01
N ARG A 333 1.18 -29.76 -7.79
CA ARG A 333 1.21 -30.00 -9.24
C ARG A 333 1.72 -28.79 -10.03
N ASN A 334 1.66 -27.62 -9.42
CA ASN A 334 2.11 -26.36 -10.03
C ASN A 334 2.86 -25.50 -9.01
N THR A 335 4.05 -25.96 -8.65
CA THR A 335 4.92 -25.27 -7.67
C THR A 335 5.26 -23.84 -8.10
N ASP A 336 5.41 -23.55 -9.40
CA ASP A 336 5.67 -22.20 -9.89
C ASP A 336 4.54 -21.25 -9.56
N GLN A 337 3.29 -21.69 -9.68
CA GLN A 337 2.13 -20.89 -9.30
C GLN A 337 2.08 -20.65 -7.79
N ASN A 338 2.36 -21.68 -6.98
CA ASN A 338 2.41 -21.55 -5.53
C ASN A 338 3.48 -20.53 -5.10
N ILE A 339 4.66 -20.60 -5.68
CA ILE A 339 5.75 -19.65 -5.40
C ILE A 339 5.39 -18.22 -5.83
N ALA A 340 4.73 -18.06 -6.98
CA ALA A 340 4.28 -16.75 -7.45
C ALA A 340 3.24 -16.15 -6.49
N ASP A 341 2.27 -16.93 -6.02
CA ASP A 341 1.27 -16.48 -5.07
C ASP A 341 1.87 -16.19 -3.67
N LEU A 342 2.86 -16.97 -3.21
CA LEU A 342 3.62 -16.66 -1.99
C LEU A 342 4.38 -15.34 -2.10
N ARG A 343 5.00 -15.06 -3.24
CA ARG A 343 5.63 -13.75 -3.50
C ARG A 343 4.61 -12.61 -3.49
N ALA A 344 3.41 -12.84 -4.02
CA ALA A 344 2.33 -11.87 -3.99
C ALA A 344 1.84 -11.61 -2.55
N GLN A 345 1.75 -12.65 -1.71
CA GLN A 345 1.43 -12.52 -0.29
C GLN A 345 2.52 -11.74 0.47
N LEU A 346 3.81 -11.99 0.19
CA LEU A 346 4.92 -11.20 0.74
C LEU A 346 4.83 -9.73 0.32
N ALA A 347 4.52 -9.46 -0.96
CA ALA A 347 4.35 -8.09 -1.45
C ALA A 347 3.17 -7.36 -0.76
N ALA A 348 2.07 -8.06 -0.52
CA ALA A 348 0.94 -7.53 0.23
C ALA A 348 1.33 -7.18 1.67
N ASN A 349 2.04 -8.08 2.34
CA ASN A 349 2.52 -7.85 3.69
C ASN A 349 3.50 -6.67 3.76
N GLU A 350 4.45 -6.58 2.82
CA GLU A 350 5.39 -5.47 2.71
C GLU A 350 4.67 -4.13 2.49
N LYS A 351 3.58 -4.11 1.72
CA LYS A 351 2.72 -2.94 1.59
C LYS A 351 2.14 -2.54 2.95
N GLY A 352 1.64 -3.49 3.71
CA GLY A 352 1.13 -3.28 5.07
C GLY A 352 2.19 -2.71 6.01
N VAL A 353 3.38 -3.31 6.04
CA VAL A 353 4.53 -2.85 6.84
C VAL A 353 4.82 -1.38 6.56
N ARG A 354 4.96 -1.00 5.28
CA ARG A 354 5.28 0.38 4.89
C ARG A 354 4.21 1.39 5.28
N GLU A 355 2.94 1.04 5.10
CA GLU A 355 1.85 1.96 5.44
C GLU A 355 1.70 2.11 6.97
N LEU A 356 1.94 1.05 7.76
CA LEU A 356 1.98 1.12 9.22
C LEU A 356 3.13 2.02 9.71
N HIS A 357 4.34 1.89 9.14
CA HIS A 357 5.45 2.80 9.46
C HIS A 357 5.13 4.25 9.14
N LYS A 358 4.50 4.55 7.99
CA LYS A 358 4.06 5.90 7.67
C LYS A 358 3.06 6.44 8.68
N MET A 359 2.11 5.61 9.10
CA MET A 359 1.11 5.99 10.10
C MET A 359 1.76 6.29 11.44
N VAL A 360 2.66 5.42 11.92
CA VAL A 360 3.43 5.62 13.17
C VAL A 360 4.29 6.88 13.08
N THR A 361 4.96 7.11 11.95
CA THR A 361 5.77 8.32 11.74
C THR A 361 4.92 9.59 11.75
N HIS A 362 3.71 9.54 11.18
CA HIS A 362 2.82 10.70 11.08
C HIS A 362 2.15 11.07 12.41
N TYR A 363 1.62 10.07 13.14
CA TYR A 363 0.82 10.29 14.35
C TYR A 363 1.62 10.10 15.66
N GLY A 364 2.80 9.49 15.58
CA GLY A 364 3.59 9.07 16.74
C GLY A 364 3.16 7.72 17.30
N LEU A 365 4.14 6.93 17.77
CA LEU A 365 3.90 5.56 18.27
C LEU A 365 2.90 5.52 19.43
N ALA A 366 3.05 6.43 20.42
CA ALA A 366 2.16 6.50 21.59
C ALA A 366 0.70 6.85 21.27
N THR A 367 0.43 7.35 20.06
CA THR A 367 -0.92 7.67 19.61
C THR A 367 -1.56 6.50 18.87
N VAL A 368 -0.73 5.70 18.19
CA VAL A 368 -1.18 4.61 17.33
C VAL A 368 -1.37 3.30 18.12
N ILE A 369 -0.59 3.10 19.18
CA ILE A 369 -0.65 1.98 20.14
C ILE A 369 -1.30 2.46 21.44
#